data_8b4ae9c7195d705a7044bef302faa7af
#
_entry.id   8b4ae9c7195d705a7044bef302faa7af
#
_cell.length_a   1.000
_cell.length_b   1.000
_cell.length_c   1.000
_cell.angle_alpha   90.00
_cell.angle_beta   90.00
_cell.angle_gamma   90.00
#
_symmetry.space_group_name_H-M   'P 1'
#
loop_
_entity.id
_entity.type
_entity.pdbx_description
1 polymer ?
#
loop_
_entity_poly.entity_id
_entity_poly.type
_entity_poly.pdbx_seq_one_letter_code
_entity_poly.pdbx_strand_id
1 'polypeptide(L)'
;MKIVAAHEIKQSRKRGELTVATSCPSGGSLDIFIEPRLPRPLLLVFGDSPAAETLARLGELTGFRSRTVGQAELAALTVRDAEAWAVVATMGHYDEEALEAALSHPGLDVSLIASTRRAAAVRAALLARGLDKATLDRVRAPAGKVRGATQEEIALLALADVVTARKGRGRRPTAAEPPAVVFVTDPVCGMTVDPLTAGHEAVHDGRTYWFCSAGCQAEFEKTPGRFLRPIEA
;
A
#
# COMPACT_ATOMS: atom_id res chain seq x y z
N MET A 1 9.55 14.41 11.50
CA MET A 1 8.30 14.78 12.20
C MET A 1 8.65 15.76 13.28
N LYS A 2 7.92 16.84 13.40
CA LYS A 2 8.12 17.85 14.46
C LYS A 2 6.89 17.85 15.39
N ILE A 3 7.12 17.72 16.68
CA ILE A 3 6.07 17.79 17.70
C ILE A 3 6.23 19.15 18.40
N VAL A 4 5.18 19.93 18.44
CA VAL A 4 5.20 21.28 19.03
C VAL A 4 3.99 21.46 19.96
N ALA A 5 4.10 22.36 20.93
CA ALA A 5 2.95 22.74 21.76
C ALA A 5 1.82 23.32 20.90
N ALA A 6 0.57 23.05 21.26
CA ALA A 6 -0.60 23.40 20.43
C ALA A 6 -0.68 24.90 20.07
N HIS A 7 -0.16 25.80 20.93
CA HIS A 7 -0.13 27.24 20.68
C HIS A 7 1.01 27.71 19.76
N GLU A 8 1.98 26.82 19.42
CA GLU A 8 3.14 27.14 18.57
C GLU A 8 2.98 26.70 17.12
N ILE A 9 1.82 26.14 16.74
CA ILE A 9 1.58 25.68 15.38
C ILE A 9 1.50 26.88 14.44
N LYS A 10 2.64 27.30 13.92
CA LYS A 10 2.69 28.09 12.69
C LYS A 10 2.59 27.14 11.52
N GLN A 11 1.59 27.33 10.66
CA GLN A 11 1.38 26.54 9.44
C GLN A 11 2.56 26.70 8.47
N SER A 12 3.65 26.01 8.72
CA SER A 12 4.76 25.87 7.77
C SER A 12 4.73 24.45 7.22
N ARG A 13 4.07 24.27 6.07
CA ARG A 13 4.11 23.01 5.31
C ARG A 13 5.40 22.99 4.49
N LYS A 14 6.51 22.67 5.11
CA LYS A 14 7.70 22.29 4.34
C LYS A 14 7.51 20.86 3.81
N ARG A 15 7.87 20.64 2.53
CA ARG A 15 7.75 19.32 1.89
C ARG A 15 8.61 18.30 2.65
N GLY A 16 7.99 17.23 3.15
CA GLY A 16 8.65 16.19 3.93
C GLY A 16 8.66 16.43 5.44
N GLU A 17 8.05 17.53 5.94
CA GLU A 17 7.93 17.82 7.37
C GLU A 17 6.47 17.65 7.80
N LEU A 18 6.24 16.82 8.82
CA LEU A 18 4.95 16.68 9.49
C LEU A 18 5.05 17.30 10.88
N THR A 19 4.27 18.35 11.13
CA THR A 19 4.17 18.96 12.44
C THR A 19 2.91 18.48 13.14
N VAL A 20 3.06 17.95 14.34
CA VAL A 20 1.97 17.42 15.16
C VAL A 20 1.93 18.21 16.47
N ALA A 21 0.73 18.64 16.89
CA ALA A 21 0.54 19.27 18.19
C ALA A 21 0.69 18.24 19.30
N THR A 22 1.28 18.67 20.42
CA THR A 22 1.23 17.92 21.68
C THR A 22 0.42 18.69 22.70
N SER A 23 -0.37 17.97 23.47
CA SER A 23 -1.10 18.51 24.63
C SER A 23 -0.32 18.35 25.95
N CYS A 24 0.97 17.99 25.88
CA CYS A 24 1.78 17.81 27.08
C CYS A 24 1.89 19.12 27.88
N PRO A 25 1.52 19.13 29.16
CA PRO A 25 1.53 20.36 30.00
C PRO A 25 2.93 20.95 30.20
N SER A 26 3.99 20.13 30.06
CA SER A 26 5.37 20.60 30.19
C SER A 26 5.84 21.50 29.04
N GLY A 27 5.05 21.60 27.97
CA GLY A 27 5.41 22.38 26.78
C GLY A 27 6.65 21.85 26.05
N GLY A 28 7.16 22.67 25.16
CA GLY A 28 8.37 22.36 24.39
C GLY A 28 8.09 21.77 23.01
N SER A 29 9.17 21.58 22.26
CA SER A 29 9.12 21.00 20.91
C SER A 29 10.14 19.87 20.78
N LEU A 30 9.80 18.87 19.97
CA LEU A 30 10.66 17.73 19.65
C LEU A 30 10.70 17.52 18.15
N ASP A 31 11.89 17.45 17.58
CA ASP A 31 12.11 17.06 16.19
C ASP A 31 12.50 15.60 16.11
N ILE A 32 11.69 14.79 15.36
CA ILE A 32 11.94 13.39 15.16
C ILE A 32 12.22 13.15 13.67
N PHE A 33 13.39 12.62 13.36
CA PHE A 33 13.71 12.11 12.03
C PHE A 33 13.16 10.69 11.90
N ILE A 34 12.33 10.47 10.87
CA ILE A 34 11.75 9.15 10.56
C ILE A 34 12.31 8.69 9.22
N GLU A 35 13.08 7.61 9.23
CA GLU A 35 13.53 6.91 8.04
C GLU A 35 12.66 5.67 7.82
N PRO A 36 11.68 5.71 6.90
CA PRO A 36 10.81 4.56 6.67
C PRO A 36 11.56 3.48 5.90
N ARG A 37 11.63 2.26 6.44
CA ARG A 37 12.09 1.08 5.73
C ARG A 37 10.89 0.38 5.11
N LEU A 38 10.71 0.58 3.81
CA LEU A 38 9.62 -0.07 3.08
C LEU A 38 10.04 -1.46 2.59
N PRO A 39 9.13 -2.43 2.57
CA PRO A 39 9.39 -3.72 1.95
C PRO A 39 9.69 -3.53 0.46
N ARG A 40 10.54 -4.41 -0.08
CA ARG A 40 10.83 -4.42 -1.51
C ARG A 40 9.56 -4.77 -2.30
N PRO A 41 9.23 -4.06 -3.39
CA PRO A 41 8.07 -4.38 -4.22
C PRO A 41 8.21 -5.78 -4.81
N LEU A 42 7.08 -6.49 -4.95
CA LEU A 42 7.04 -7.82 -5.53
C LEU A 42 7.02 -7.74 -7.05
N LEU A 43 7.89 -8.52 -7.71
CA LEU A 43 7.85 -8.78 -9.15
C LEU A 43 7.53 -10.25 -9.38
N LEU A 44 6.32 -10.55 -9.84
CA LEU A 44 5.91 -11.88 -10.29
C LEU A 44 6.28 -12.05 -11.75
N VAL A 45 7.03 -13.09 -12.07
CA VAL A 45 7.42 -13.43 -13.42
C VAL A 45 6.82 -14.78 -13.77
N PHE A 46 5.87 -14.79 -14.70
CA PHE A 46 5.21 -16.01 -15.17
C PHE A 46 5.96 -16.59 -16.35
N GLY A 47 6.43 -17.81 -16.21
CA GLY A 47 7.18 -18.53 -17.24
C GLY A 47 8.57 -18.95 -16.80
N ASP A 48 9.17 -19.75 -17.65
CA ASP A 48 10.51 -20.34 -17.53
C ASP A 48 11.40 -20.05 -18.75
N SER A 49 11.00 -19.07 -19.57
CA SER A 49 11.76 -18.65 -20.74
C SER A 49 13.06 -17.93 -20.36
N PRO A 50 14.07 -17.87 -21.26
CA PRO A 50 15.28 -17.08 -21.01
C PRO A 50 14.99 -15.62 -20.67
N ALA A 51 13.92 -15.04 -21.27
CA ALA A 51 13.47 -13.71 -20.91
C ALA A 51 12.91 -13.66 -19.48
N ALA A 52 12.15 -14.68 -19.04
CA ALA A 52 11.61 -14.76 -17.68
C ALA A 52 12.73 -14.87 -16.64
N GLU A 53 13.71 -15.74 -16.87
CA GLU A 53 14.87 -15.90 -15.98
C GLU A 53 15.67 -14.60 -15.87
N THR A 54 15.98 -13.98 -17.01
CA THR A 54 16.71 -12.71 -17.07
C THR A 54 15.93 -11.60 -16.34
N LEU A 55 14.64 -11.51 -16.58
CA LEU A 55 13.76 -10.53 -15.93
C LEU A 55 13.75 -10.69 -14.40
N ALA A 56 13.64 -11.91 -13.90
CA ALA A 56 13.67 -12.19 -12.46
C ALA A 56 15.02 -11.74 -11.83
N ARG A 57 16.14 -12.06 -12.48
CA ARG A 57 17.49 -11.64 -12.03
C ARG A 57 17.68 -10.13 -12.05
N LEU A 58 17.27 -9.46 -13.13
CA LEU A 58 17.32 -8.00 -13.24
C LEU A 58 16.40 -7.33 -12.20
N GLY A 59 15.24 -7.92 -11.92
CA GLY A 59 14.33 -7.46 -10.87
C GLY A 59 15.02 -7.43 -9.51
N GLU A 60 15.71 -8.51 -9.12
CA GLU A 60 16.47 -8.55 -7.85
C GLU A 60 17.56 -7.47 -7.79
N LEU A 61 18.30 -7.27 -8.87
CA LEU A 61 19.35 -6.25 -8.95
C LEU A 61 18.80 -4.81 -8.87
N THR A 62 17.55 -4.59 -9.28
CA THR A 62 16.90 -3.28 -9.31
C THR A 62 15.99 -3.02 -8.12
N GLY A 63 16.08 -3.86 -7.08
CA GLY A 63 15.41 -3.65 -5.81
C GLY A 63 14.00 -4.23 -5.70
N PHE A 64 13.58 -5.08 -6.64
CA PHE A 64 12.38 -5.89 -6.48
C PHE A 64 12.70 -7.17 -5.69
N ARG A 65 11.67 -7.76 -5.10
CA ARG A 65 11.65 -9.15 -4.65
C ARG A 65 11.01 -9.97 -5.78
N SER A 66 11.81 -10.68 -6.55
CA SER A 66 11.33 -11.44 -7.69
C SER A 66 10.86 -12.83 -7.28
N ARG A 67 9.73 -13.29 -7.86
CA ARG A 67 9.20 -14.64 -7.72
C ARG A 67 8.77 -15.14 -9.08
N THR A 68 9.34 -16.28 -9.51
CA THR A 68 8.89 -16.98 -10.70
C THR A 68 7.64 -17.80 -10.36
N VAL A 69 6.69 -17.84 -11.29
CA VAL A 69 5.41 -18.56 -11.17
C VAL A 69 5.26 -19.50 -12.36
N GLY A 70 5.28 -20.79 -12.10
CA GLY A 70 5.04 -21.83 -13.10
C GLY A 70 3.54 -22.09 -13.32
N GLN A 71 3.21 -22.81 -14.40
CA GLN A 71 1.81 -23.12 -14.72
C GLN A 71 1.09 -23.86 -13.59
N ALA A 72 1.77 -24.80 -12.92
CA ALA A 72 1.19 -25.56 -11.81
C ALA A 72 0.84 -24.72 -10.57
N GLU A 73 1.44 -23.55 -10.43
CA GLU A 73 1.22 -22.66 -9.27
C GLU A 73 0.07 -21.65 -9.48
N LEU A 74 -0.47 -21.55 -10.72
CA LEU A 74 -1.46 -20.53 -11.07
C LEU A 74 -2.72 -20.60 -10.20
N ALA A 75 -3.23 -21.81 -9.96
CA ALA A 75 -4.46 -22.03 -9.19
C ALA A 75 -4.33 -21.65 -7.70
N ALA A 76 -3.12 -21.72 -7.16
CA ALA A 76 -2.81 -21.40 -5.76
C ALA A 76 -2.20 -20.00 -5.59
N LEU A 77 -2.16 -19.20 -6.65
CA LEU A 77 -1.54 -17.88 -6.60
C LEU A 77 -2.27 -16.97 -5.62
N THR A 78 -1.52 -16.45 -4.67
CA THR A 78 -1.97 -15.42 -3.72
C THR A 78 -0.98 -14.27 -3.70
N VAL A 79 -1.49 -13.04 -3.84
CA VAL A 79 -0.68 -11.82 -3.81
C VAL A 79 -1.22 -10.93 -2.69
N ARG A 80 -0.42 -10.76 -1.64
CA ARG A 80 -0.76 -9.92 -0.47
C ARG A 80 0.09 -8.65 -0.39
N ASP A 81 1.04 -8.51 -1.30
CA ASP A 81 1.95 -7.37 -1.34
C ASP A 81 1.20 -6.12 -1.80
N ALA A 82 1.34 -5.04 -1.05
CA ALA A 82 0.70 -3.77 -1.37
C ALA A 82 1.24 -3.14 -2.66
N GLU A 83 2.49 -3.44 -3.02
CA GLU A 83 3.13 -3.01 -4.26
C GLU A 83 3.62 -4.26 -5.01
N ALA A 84 2.87 -4.69 -6.00
CA ALA A 84 3.15 -5.89 -6.78
C ALA A 84 2.97 -5.65 -8.28
N TRP A 85 3.81 -6.33 -9.06
CA TRP A 85 3.90 -6.26 -10.52
C TRP A 85 3.96 -7.66 -11.08
N ALA A 86 3.30 -7.89 -12.20
CA ALA A 86 3.30 -9.15 -12.91
C ALA A 86 3.79 -8.97 -14.34
N VAL A 87 4.67 -9.83 -14.77
CA VAL A 87 5.10 -9.93 -16.18
C VAL A 87 4.93 -11.36 -16.66
N VAL A 88 4.08 -11.54 -17.66
CA VAL A 88 3.86 -12.84 -18.32
C VAL A 88 4.86 -12.98 -19.45
N ALA A 89 5.69 -14.04 -19.38
CA ALA A 89 6.78 -14.35 -20.31
C ALA A 89 6.85 -15.84 -20.62
N THR A 90 5.69 -16.47 -20.91
CA THR A 90 5.51 -17.91 -21.09
C THR A 90 5.81 -18.40 -22.51
N MET A 91 6.23 -17.51 -23.40
CA MET A 91 6.44 -17.78 -24.82
C MET A 91 5.21 -18.37 -25.54
N GLY A 92 4.02 -18.10 -25.08
CA GLY A 92 2.77 -18.55 -25.66
C GLY A 92 2.25 -19.89 -25.17
N HIS A 93 2.91 -20.53 -24.18
CA HIS A 93 2.48 -21.85 -23.70
C HIS A 93 1.21 -21.77 -22.85
N TYR A 94 1.10 -20.78 -21.95
CA TYR A 94 -0.04 -20.59 -21.05
C TYR A 94 -0.26 -19.11 -20.73
N ASP A 95 -0.13 -18.23 -21.74
CA ASP A 95 -0.31 -16.79 -21.59
C ASP A 95 -1.69 -16.44 -21.02
N GLU A 96 -2.73 -17.12 -21.53
CA GLU A 96 -4.12 -16.86 -21.16
C GLU A 96 -4.38 -17.21 -19.69
N GLU A 97 -3.95 -18.38 -19.24
CA GLU A 97 -4.10 -18.86 -17.85
C GLU A 97 -3.28 -17.99 -16.88
N ALA A 98 -2.06 -17.61 -17.27
CA ALA A 98 -1.22 -16.73 -16.46
C ALA A 98 -1.83 -15.33 -16.30
N LEU A 99 -2.41 -14.79 -17.38
CA LEU A 99 -3.10 -13.51 -17.34
C LEU A 99 -4.39 -13.58 -16.52
N GLU A 100 -5.20 -14.63 -16.63
CA GLU A 100 -6.38 -14.85 -15.80
C GLU A 100 -6.01 -14.88 -14.32
N ALA A 101 -4.98 -15.66 -13.94
CA ALA A 101 -4.49 -15.74 -12.58
C ALA A 101 -3.97 -14.38 -12.06
N ALA A 102 -3.23 -13.64 -12.87
CA ALA A 102 -2.72 -12.31 -12.49
C ALA A 102 -3.84 -11.29 -12.37
N LEU A 103 -4.80 -11.25 -13.30
CA LEU A 103 -5.89 -10.30 -13.36
C LEU A 103 -6.95 -10.52 -12.27
N SER A 104 -7.04 -11.73 -11.70
CA SER A 104 -7.89 -12.00 -10.52
C SER A 104 -7.48 -11.18 -9.28
N HIS A 105 -6.28 -10.56 -9.29
CA HIS A 105 -5.77 -9.69 -8.24
C HIS A 105 -5.93 -8.21 -8.64
N PRO A 106 -6.90 -7.45 -8.12
CA PRO A 106 -7.21 -6.09 -8.58
C PRO A 106 -6.07 -5.08 -8.42
N GLY A 107 -5.19 -5.30 -7.43
CA GLY A 107 -4.06 -4.41 -7.14
C GLY A 107 -2.80 -4.68 -8.00
N LEU A 108 -2.80 -5.76 -8.76
CA LEU A 108 -1.63 -6.19 -9.53
C LEU A 108 -1.55 -5.46 -10.88
N ASP A 109 -0.39 -4.90 -11.18
CA ASP A 109 -0.06 -4.38 -12.51
C ASP A 109 0.42 -5.51 -13.39
N VAL A 110 -0.18 -5.68 -14.54
CA VAL A 110 0.06 -6.82 -15.41
C VAL A 110 0.65 -6.38 -16.75
N SER A 111 1.72 -7.04 -17.17
CA SER A 111 2.35 -6.86 -18.48
C SER A 111 2.54 -8.20 -19.17
N LEU A 112 2.48 -8.21 -20.50
CA LEU A 112 2.68 -9.41 -21.32
C LEU A 112 3.82 -9.19 -22.31
N ILE A 113 4.84 -10.03 -22.25
CA ILE A 113 5.89 -10.11 -23.27
C ILE A 113 5.36 -10.98 -24.44
N ALA A 114 4.99 -10.32 -25.51
CA ALA A 114 4.46 -10.97 -26.70
C ALA A 114 4.66 -10.10 -27.94
N SER A 115 4.56 -10.67 -29.12
CA SER A 115 4.41 -9.88 -30.34
C SER A 115 3.05 -9.17 -30.36
N THR A 116 2.93 -8.09 -31.12
CA THR A 116 1.64 -7.36 -31.27
C THR A 116 0.51 -8.30 -31.74
N ARG A 117 0.83 -9.23 -32.69
CA ARG A 117 -0.12 -10.23 -33.17
C ARG A 117 -0.55 -11.21 -32.08
N ARG A 118 0.41 -11.71 -31.27
CA ARG A 118 0.11 -12.63 -30.17
C ARG A 118 -0.70 -11.92 -29.07
N ALA A 119 -0.31 -10.71 -28.68
CA ALA A 119 -1.04 -9.94 -27.70
C ALA A 119 -2.51 -9.71 -28.09
N ALA A 120 -2.78 -9.43 -29.37
CA ALA A 120 -4.14 -9.31 -29.87
C ALA A 120 -4.92 -10.64 -29.83
N ALA A 121 -4.27 -11.74 -30.18
CA ALA A 121 -4.89 -13.08 -30.14
C ALA A 121 -5.22 -13.50 -28.69
N VAL A 122 -4.29 -13.31 -27.74
CA VAL A 122 -4.51 -13.59 -26.32
C VAL A 122 -5.67 -12.75 -25.77
N ARG A 123 -5.70 -11.46 -26.12
CA ARG A 123 -6.81 -10.59 -25.71
C ARG A 123 -8.16 -11.07 -26.23
N ALA A 124 -8.22 -11.48 -27.51
CA ALA A 124 -9.45 -12.04 -28.10
C ALA A 124 -9.88 -13.33 -27.41
N ALA A 125 -8.93 -14.22 -27.09
CA ALA A 125 -9.21 -15.47 -26.39
C ALA A 125 -9.76 -15.21 -24.98
N LEU A 126 -9.18 -14.27 -24.24
CA LEU A 126 -9.64 -13.91 -22.89
C LEU A 126 -11.04 -13.26 -22.90
N LEU A 127 -11.34 -12.43 -23.91
CA LEU A 127 -12.71 -11.92 -24.09
C LEU A 127 -13.71 -13.07 -24.36
N ALA A 128 -13.34 -14.04 -25.18
CA ALA A 128 -14.18 -15.21 -25.45
C ALA A 128 -14.38 -16.11 -24.22
N ARG A 129 -13.44 -16.11 -23.27
CA ARG A 129 -13.55 -16.77 -21.95
C ARG A 129 -14.38 -15.98 -20.94
N GLY A 130 -14.85 -14.77 -21.29
CA GLY A 130 -15.76 -13.98 -20.46
C GLY A 130 -15.08 -12.89 -19.62
N LEU A 131 -13.78 -12.63 -19.80
CA LEU A 131 -13.17 -11.47 -19.14
C LEU A 131 -13.68 -10.19 -19.79
N ASP A 132 -14.00 -9.20 -18.95
CA ASP A 132 -14.48 -7.91 -19.43
C ASP A 132 -13.34 -7.03 -19.99
N LYS A 133 -13.72 -6.09 -20.86
CA LYS A 133 -12.77 -5.20 -21.52
C LYS A 133 -11.98 -4.34 -20.52
N ALA A 134 -12.61 -3.87 -19.46
CA ALA A 134 -11.97 -2.99 -18.48
C ALA A 134 -10.86 -3.73 -17.72
N THR A 135 -11.08 -5.00 -17.38
CA THR A 135 -10.07 -5.88 -16.78
C THR A 135 -8.90 -6.10 -17.74
N LEU A 136 -9.18 -6.35 -19.02
CA LEU A 136 -8.13 -6.55 -20.03
C LEU A 136 -7.36 -5.28 -20.37
N ASP A 137 -7.95 -4.09 -20.20
CA ASP A 137 -7.26 -2.81 -20.41
C ASP A 137 -6.19 -2.54 -19.33
N ARG A 138 -6.16 -3.32 -18.24
CA ARG A 138 -5.09 -3.32 -17.24
C ARG A 138 -3.81 -3.98 -17.74
N VAL A 139 -3.87 -4.80 -18.79
CA VAL A 139 -2.71 -5.51 -19.34
C VAL A 139 -1.95 -4.59 -20.27
N ARG A 140 -0.69 -4.33 -19.95
CA ARG A 140 0.24 -3.66 -20.85
C ARG A 140 0.89 -4.68 -21.78
N ALA A 141 0.56 -4.61 -23.07
CA ALA A 141 1.08 -5.52 -24.09
C ALA A 141 1.19 -4.78 -25.44
N PRO A 142 2.25 -5.03 -26.19
CA PRO A 142 3.46 -5.79 -25.87
C PRO A 142 4.38 -5.07 -24.88
N ALA A 143 4.89 -5.78 -23.86
CA ALA A 143 5.95 -5.27 -22.98
C ALA A 143 7.33 -5.55 -23.62
N GLY A 144 8.29 -4.65 -23.38
CA GLY A 144 9.64 -4.79 -23.90
C GLY A 144 9.74 -4.76 -25.43
N LYS A 145 8.87 -4.00 -26.09
CA LYS A 145 8.72 -4.04 -27.55
C LYS A 145 9.91 -3.39 -28.27
N VAL A 146 10.77 -4.25 -28.85
CA VAL A 146 11.81 -3.81 -29.80
C VAL A 146 11.94 -4.86 -30.91
N ARG A 147 12.27 -4.43 -32.14
CA ARG A 147 12.50 -5.35 -33.25
C ARG A 147 13.89 -5.91 -33.17
N GLY A 148 14.03 -7.22 -33.40
CA GLY A 148 15.33 -7.91 -33.50
C GLY A 148 16.08 -8.02 -32.18
N ALA A 149 15.41 -7.79 -31.03
CA ALA A 149 16.01 -7.90 -29.71
C ALA A 149 16.24 -9.36 -29.30
N THR A 150 17.29 -9.59 -28.51
CA THR A 150 17.50 -10.85 -27.80
C THR A 150 16.50 -11.00 -26.66
N GLN A 151 16.41 -12.20 -26.07
CA GLN A 151 15.51 -12.44 -24.93
C GLN A 151 15.90 -11.58 -23.73
N GLU A 152 17.19 -11.34 -23.52
CA GLU A 152 17.75 -10.51 -22.46
C GLU A 152 17.39 -9.04 -22.64
N GLU A 153 17.48 -8.53 -23.88
CA GLU A 153 17.09 -7.17 -24.22
C GLU A 153 15.58 -6.93 -24.02
N ILE A 154 14.76 -7.92 -24.42
CA ILE A 154 13.31 -7.89 -24.18
C ILE A 154 13.03 -7.84 -22.67
N ALA A 155 13.70 -8.66 -21.87
CA ALA A 155 13.57 -8.67 -20.42
C ALA A 155 13.95 -7.32 -19.80
N LEU A 156 15.06 -6.73 -20.23
CA LEU A 156 15.51 -5.42 -19.77
C LEU A 156 14.48 -4.32 -20.07
N LEU A 157 13.96 -4.30 -21.30
CA LEU A 157 12.96 -3.32 -21.72
C LEU A 157 11.63 -3.51 -20.99
N ALA A 158 11.20 -4.76 -20.79
CA ALA A 158 9.99 -5.07 -20.01
C ALA A 158 10.14 -4.59 -18.55
N LEU A 159 11.32 -4.76 -17.95
CA LEU A 159 11.59 -4.24 -16.62
C LEU A 159 11.62 -2.70 -16.59
N ALA A 160 12.16 -2.07 -17.63
CA ALA A 160 12.14 -0.61 -17.76
C ALA A 160 10.71 -0.07 -17.82
N ASP A 161 9.80 -0.76 -18.52
CA ASP A 161 8.36 -0.44 -18.54
C ASP A 161 7.75 -0.54 -17.15
N VAL A 162 8.06 -1.60 -16.39
CA VAL A 162 7.63 -1.79 -14.99
C VAL A 162 8.14 -0.65 -14.11
N VAL A 163 9.44 -0.33 -14.17
CA VAL A 163 10.05 0.75 -13.39
C VAL A 163 9.43 2.12 -13.72
N THR A 164 9.19 2.38 -15.00
CA THR A 164 8.55 3.62 -15.47
C THR A 164 7.12 3.74 -14.92
N ALA A 165 6.35 2.68 -15.04
CA ALA A 165 4.98 2.64 -14.51
C ALA A 165 4.94 2.79 -12.98
N ARG A 166 5.89 2.16 -12.27
CA ARG A 166 6.05 2.31 -10.82
C ARG A 166 6.30 3.76 -10.42
N LYS A 167 7.17 4.47 -11.12
CA LYS A 167 7.45 5.89 -10.86
C LYS A 167 6.26 6.79 -11.20
N GLY A 168 5.51 6.47 -12.27
CA GLY A 168 4.34 7.21 -12.70
C GLY A 168 3.12 7.08 -11.78
N ARG A 169 3.02 5.99 -11.02
CA ARG A 169 1.93 5.81 -10.04
C ARG A 169 1.96 6.80 -8.88
N GLY A 170 3.05 7.53 -8.69
CA GLY A 170 3.28 8.20 -7.44
C GLY A 170 3.29 7.14 -6.32
N ARG A 171 3.93 7.41 -5.22
CA ARG A 171 3.95 6.50 -4.08
C ARG A 171 2.50 6.31 -3.59
N ARG A 172 1.81 5.24 -4.02
CA ARG A 172 0.57 4.84 -3.36
C ARG A 172 0.91 4.69 -1.89
N PRO A 173 0.17 5.31 -0.96
CA PRO A 173 0.33 4.99 0.45
C PRO A 173 0.09 3.49 0.55
N THR A 174 1.17 2.75 0.81
CA THR A 174 1.13 1.32 1.08
C THR A 174 0.73 1.14 2.53
N ALA A 175 -0.53 1.34 2.79
CA ALA A 175 -1.24 0.75 3.91
C ALA A 175 -2.71 0.88 3.54
N ALA A 176 -3.52 -0.15 3.73
CA ALA A 176 -4.78 0.14 4.36
C ALA A 176 -4.46 1.20 5.42
N GLU A 177 -5.01 2.41 5.30
CA GLU A 177 -4.96 3.35 6.41
C GLU A 177 -5.26 2.53 7.66
N PRO A 178 -4.37 2.52 8.67
CA PRO A 178 -4.75 1.93 9.93
C PRO A 178 -6.10 2.55 10.24
N PRO A 179 -7.11 1.80 10.69
CA PRO A 179 -8.42 2.32 10.98
C PRO A 179 -8.18 3.62 11.74
N ALA A 180 -8.77 4.71 11.26
CA ALA A 180 -8.49 6.05 11.79
C ALA A 180 -8.57 5.92 13.30
N VAL A 181 -7.42 6.04 13.97
CA VAL A 181 -7.37 5.95 15.42
C VAL A 181 -8.13 7.19 15.89
N VAL A 182 -9.36 6.97 16.30
CA VAL A 182 -10.22 8.03 16.81
C VAL A 182 -9.71 8.34 18.22
N PHE A 183 -8.78 9.24 18.29
CA PHE A 183 -8.33 9.75 19.58
C PHE A 183 -9.47 10.51 20.26
N VAL A 184 -9.64 10.28 21.55
CA VAL A 184 -10.59 11.01 22.39
C VAL A 184 -9.83 11.90 23.37
N THR A 185 -10.51 12.92 23.88
CA THR A 185 -9.92 13.82 24.86
C THR A 185 -10.33 13.37 26.26
N ASP A 186 -9.35 13.18 27.14
CA ASP A 186 -9.58 13.00 28.57
C ASP A 186 -10.31 14.23 29.13
N PRO A 187 -11.54 14.09 29.65
CA PRO A 187 -12.34 15.24 30.07
C PRO A 187 -11.78 15.95 31.30
N VAL A 188 -10.89 15.31 32.05
CA VAL A 188 -10.32 15.89 33.30
C VAL A 188 -9.11 16.77 32.99
N CYS A 189 -8.17 16.30 32.18
CA CYS A 189 -6.91 16.99 31.93
C CYS A 189 -6.73 17.48 30.48
N GLY A 190 -7.62 17.15 29.56
CA GLY A 190 -7.54 17.54 28.16
C GLY A 190 -6.51 16.78 27.32
N MET A 191 -5.89 15.74 27.86
CA MET A 191 -4.93 14.91 27.11
C MET A 191 -5.64 14.05 26.09
N THR A 192 -4.97 13.84 24.96
CA THR A 192 -5.44 12.91 23.90
C THR A 192 -5.15 11.47 24.32
N VAL A 193 -6.17 10.63 24.28
CA VAL A 193 -6.14 9.23 24.68
C VAL A 193 -6.56 8.36 23.49
N ASP A 194 -5.88 7.26 23.27
CA ASP A 194 -6.28 6.24 22.32
C ASP A 194 -7.21 5.23 23.02
N PRO A 195 -8.51 5.18 22.65
CA PRO A 195 -9.48 4.28 23.27
C PRO A 195 -9.12 2.79 23.17
N LEU A 196 -8.33 2.42 22.15
CA LEU A 196 -7.95 1.01 21.91
C LEU A 196 -6.84 0.54 22.87
N THR A 197 -6.07 1.46 23.43
CA THR A 197 -4.94 1.17 24.32
C THR A 197 -5.11 1.76 25.71
N ALA A 198 -6.17 2.55 25.92
CA ALA A 198 -6.45 3.18 27.20
C ALA A 198 -6.76 2.13 28.28
N GLY A 199 -5.92 2.10 29.33
CA GLY A 199 -6.13 1.24 30.49
C GLY A 199 -7.14 1.75 31.52
N HIS A 200 -7.74 2.94 31.30
CA HIS A 200 -8.62 3.63 32.23
C HIS A 200 -9.84 4.17 31.53
N GLU A 201 -11.02 3.65 31.91
CA GLU A 201 -12.31 4.06 31.35
C GLU A 201 -13.40 4.14 32.43
N ALA A 202 -14.39 5.00 32.22
CA ALA A 202 -15.60 5.04 33.04
C ALA A 202 -16.82 5.31 32.20
N VAL A 203 -17.98 4.74 32.60
CA VAL A 203 -19.25 4.97 31.94
C VAL A 203 -20.09 5.94 32.77
N HIS A 204 -20.56 7.03 32.13
CA HIS A 204 -21.47 7.99 32.73
C HIS A 204 -22.57 8.38 31.74
N ASP A 205 -23.82 8.33 32.15
CA ASP A 205 -25.01 8.56 31.31
C ASP A 205 -25.03 7.77 30.00
N GLY A 206 -24.59 6.48 30.04
CA GLY A 206 -24.56 5.60 28.87
C GLY A 206 -23.44 5.89 27.86
N ARG A 207 -22.51 6.80 28.18
CA ARG A 207 -21.33 7.11 27.38
C ARG A 207 -20.07 6.64 28.08
N THR A 208 -19.13 6.08 27.31
CA THR A 208 -17.79 5.71 27.80
C THR A 208 -16.84 6.87 27.62
N TYR A 209 -16.07 7.16 28.67
CA TYR A 209 -15.01 8.15 28.71
C TYR A 209 -13.70 7.46 29.01
N TRP A 210 -12.63 7.89 28.34
CA TRP A 210 -11.30 7.30 28.46
C TRP A 210 -10.35 8.32 29.09
N PHE A 211 -9.44 7.83 29.93
CA PHE A 211 -8.55 8.66 30.74
C PHE A 211 -7.10 8.30 30.52
N CYS A 212 -6.21 9.28 30.60
CA CYS A 212 -4.77 9.09 30.48
C CYS A 212 -4.15 8.39 31.71
N SER A 213 -4.86 8.37 32.85
CA SER A 213 -4.37 7.81 34.10
C SER A 213 -5.51 7.42 35.05
N ALA A 214 -5.21 6.53 36.01
CA ALA A 214 -6.14 6.18 37.08
C ALA A 214 -6.53 7.38 37.93
N GLY A 215 -5.67 8.40 38.04
CA GLY A 215 -5.96 9.63 38.77
C GLY A 215 -7.06 10.46 38.12
N CYS A 216 -7.02 10.60 36.78
CA CYS A 216 -8.06 11.29 36.01
C CYS A 216 -9.38 10.54 36.09
N GLN A 217 -9.36 9.21 35.93
CA GLN A 217 -10.55 8.38 36.08
C GLN A 217 -11.21 8.56 37.45
N ALA A 218 -10.44 8.45 38.53
CA ALA A 218 -10.95 8.60 39.91
C ALA A 218 -11.50 10.01 40.22
N GLU A 219 -10.90 11.04 39.62
CA GLU A 219 -11.39 12.42 39.80
C GLU A 219 -12.70 12.66 39.02
N PHE A 220 -12.80 12.05 37.80
CA PHE A 220 -14.05 12.10 37.05
C PHE A 220 -15.18 11.37 37.74
N GLU A 221 -14.95 10.17 38.27
CA GLU A 221 -15.96 9.36 38.97
C GLU A 221 -16.51 10.04 40.21
N LYS A 222 -15.71 10.86 40.88
CA LYS A 222 -16.17 11.66 42.05
C LYS A 222 -17.16 12.77 41.67
N THR A 223 -16.90 13.46 40.58
CA THR A 223 -17.66 14.65 40.16
C THR A 223 -17.78 14.78 38.65
N PRO A 224 -18.50 13.85 37.95
CA PRO A 224 -18.55 13.85 36.48
C PRO A 224 -19.07 15.16 35.90
N GLY A 225 -20.10 15.76 36.51
CA GLY A 225 -20.72 17.00 36.02
C GLY A 225 -19.78 18.21 35.96
N ARG A 226 -18.65 18.19 36.68
CA ARG A 226 -17.64 19.25 36.63
C ARG A 226 -16.88 19.27 35.32
N PHE A 227 -16.73 18.10 34.67
CA PHE A 227 -15.90 17.90 33.51
C PHE A 227 -16.72 17.77 32.22
N LEU A 228 -18.01 17.55 32.34
CA LEU A 228 -18.93 17.48 31.23
C LEU A 228 -19.58 18.84 31.01
N ARG A 229 -19.10 19.63 30.04
CA ARG A 229 -19.80 20.85 29.63
C ARG A 229 -21.12 20.48 28.97
N PRO A 230 -22.22 21.20 29.23
CA PRO A 230 -23.44 21.05 28.45
C PRO A 230 -23.12 21.29 26.97
N ILE A 231 -23.50 20.38 26.10
CA ILE A 231 -23.48 20.61 24.64
C ILE A 231 -24.59 21.62 24.40
N GLU A 232 -24.22 22.90 24.16
CA GLU A 232 -25.19 23.86 23.62
C GLU A 232 -25.67 23.30 22.26
N ALA A 233 -26.99 23.16 22.16
CA ALA A 233 -27.73 22.61 21.02
C ALA A 233 -27.73 23.61 19.85
#